data_f8fba48407bbfe4b541d12aaa1e9b306
#
_entry.id   f8fba48407bbfe4b541d12aaa1e9b306
#
_cell.length_a   1.000
_cell.length_b   1.000
_cell.length_c   1.000
_cell.angle_alpha   90.00
_cell.angle_beta   90.00
_cell.angle_gamma   90.00
#
_symmetry.space_group_name_H-M   'P 1'
#
loop_
_entity.id
_entity.type
_entity.pdbx_description
1 polymer ?
#
loop_
_entity_poly.entity_id
_entity_poly.type
_entity_poly.pdbx_seq_one_letter_code
_entity_poly.pdbx_strand_id
1 'polypeptide(L)'
;DDIEDLYAPWSARFVFNQVNTTAPLLSALNNPGQFCQITFPNGKYLFKDCDGKEVTYTPTATSSYYKPYGFLSGIIVGSPAIPDFTGQSRVAYELACPNCYDNSDITRPLHFSSISTLQCARCGCVYDLNNAGNEQHGKSRALYRYRTVQYNVSTSAMSKPTDGLPAK
;
A
#
# COMPACT_ATOMS: atom_id res chain seq x y z
N ASP A 1 -8.77 -8.48 -18.92
CA ASP A 1 -9.37 -7.17 -18.74
C ASP A 1 -8.37 -6.19 -18.15
N ASP A 2 -8.31 -5.00 -18.69
CA ASP A 2 -7.32 -3.99 -18.32
C ASP A 2 -7.40 -3.62 -16.84
N ILE A 3 -8.60 -3.57 -16.27
CA ILE A 3 -8.78 -3.24 -14.86
C ILE A 3 -8.21 -4.32 -13.95
N GLU A 4 -8.41 -5.59 -14.28
CA GLU A 4 -7.86 -6.70 -13.50
C GLU A 4 -6.32 -6.71 -13.52
N ASP A 5 -5.71 -6.27 -14.60
CA ASP A 5 -4.25 -6.20 -14.73
C ASP A 5 -3.60 -5.19 -13.80
N LEU A 6 -4.37 -4.27 -13.23
CA LEU A 6 -3.86 -3.32 -12.24
C LEU A 6 -3.57 -4.00 -10.91
N TYR A 7 -4.31 -5.06 -10.59
CA TYR A 7 -4.25 -5.69 -9.27
C TYR A 7 -3.13 -6.73 -9.20
N ALA A 8 -2.58 -6.88 -8.01
CA ALA A 8 -1.57 -7.90 -7.75
C ALA A 8 -2.14 -9.29 -8.05
N PRO A 9 -1.43 -10.11 -8.85
CA PRO A 9 -1.93 -11.46 -9.20
C PRO A 9 -1.75 -12.50 -8.11
N TRP A 10 -0.96 -12.19 -7.08
CA TRP A 10 -0.75 -13.09 -5.92
C TRP A 10 -1.76 -12.79 -4.83
N SER A 11 -1.92 -13.71 -3.87
CA SER A 11 -2.76 -13.50 -2.70
C SER A 11 -2.03 -12.67 -1.65
N ALA A 12 -2.72 -11.67 -1.12
CA ALA A 12 -2.19 -10.83 -0.06
C ALA A 12 -3.35 -10.29 0.79
N ARG A 13 -3.09 -10.13 2.08
CA ARG A 13 -4.10 -9.59 3.00
C ARG A 13 -3.44 -8.84 4.15
N PHE A 14 -3.99 -7.67 4.44
CA PHE A 14 -3.69 -6.89 5.63
C PHE A 14 -4.99 -6.32 6.18
N VAL A 15 -5.25 -6.52 7.48
CA VAL A 15 -6.41 -5.94 8.18
C VAL A 15 -5.91 -5.27 9.44
N PHE A 16 -6.34 -4.02 9.65
CA PHE A 16 -5.88 -3.24 10.79
C PHE A 16 -7.04 -2.44 11.37
N ASN A 17 -7.26 -2.54 12.67
CA ASN A 17 -8.41 -1.94 13.34
C ASN A 17 -8.05 -0.86 14.36
N GLN A 18 -6.83 -0.34 14.35
CA GLN A 18 -6.39 0.72 15.25
C GLN A 18 -6.07 2.02 14.51
N VAL A 19 -6.84 2.33 13.47
CA VAL A 19 -6.62 3.50 12.60
C VAL A 19 -6.63 4.79 13.40
N ASN A 20 -7.58 4.93 14.34
CA ASN A 20 -7.73 6.18 15.10
C ASN A 20 -6.54 6.52 16.00
N THR A 21 -5.73 5.53 16.37
CA THR A 21 -4.56 5.72 17.24
C THR A 21 -3.24 5.70 16.46
N THR A 22 -3.31 5.62 15.13
CA THR A 22 -2.12 5.51 14.27
C THR A 22 -2.08 6.71 13.34
N ALA A 23 -1.45 7.78 13.79
CA ALA A 23 -1.54 9.09 13.15
C ALA A 23 -1.16 9.13 11.67
N PRO A 24 -0.03 8.52 11.21
CA PRO A 24 0.29 8.54 9.78
C PRO A 24 -0.77 7.87 8.91
N LEU A 25 -1.35 6.78 9.38
CA LEU A 25 -2.39 6.07 8.66
C LEU A 25 -3.71 6.84 8.67
N LEU A 26 -4.09 7.37 9.83
CA LEU A 26 -5.31 8.17 9.96
C LEU A 26 -5.29 9.37 9.00
N SER A 27 -4.15 10.07 8.94
CA SER A 27 -3.99 11.20 8.02
C SER A 27 -4.11 10.77 6.57
N ALA A 28 -3.47 9.66 6.21
CA ALA A 28 -3.50 9.16 4.84
C ALA A 28 -4.91 8.76 4.38
N LEU A 29 -5.72 8.24 5.29
CA LEU A 29 -7.06 7.77 4.96
C LEU A 29 -8.09 8.91 4.92
N ASN A 30 -7.82 10.05 5.58
CA ASN A 30 -8.80 11.11 5.71
C ASN A 30 -8.44 12.41 4.98
N ASN A 31 -7.20 12.55 4.52
CA ASN A 31 -6.76 13.80 3.89
C ASN A 31 -6.33 13.54 2.45
N PRO A 32 -7.03 14.12 1.46
CA PRO A 32 -6.64 13.96 0.05
C PRO A 32 -5.19 14.38 -0.19
N GLY A 33 -4.47 13.57 -0.95
CA GLY A 33 -3.06 13.80 -1.26
C GLY A 33 -2.09 13.26 -0.22
N GLN A 34 -2.57 12.59 0.82
CA GLN A 34 -1.74 12.02 1.89
C GLN A 34 -1.62 10.51 1.74
N PHE A 35 -0.43 9.98 2.02
CA PHE A 35 -0.13 8.55 1.88
C PHE A 35 0.73 8.06 3.04
N CYS A 36 0.61 6.76 3.34
CA CYS A 36 1.32 6.12 4.44
C CYS A 36 1.95 4.81 3.97
N GLN A 37 3.24 4.64 4.23
CA GLN A 37 3.92 3.36 4.04
C GLN A 37 3.64 2.45 5.22
N ILE A 38 3.39 1.18 4.95
CA ILE A 38 3.21 0.15 5.97
C ILE A 38 4.17 -0.99 5.66
N THR A 39 5.08 -1.26 6.57
CA THR A 39 6.01 -2.38 6.47
C THR A 39 5.92 -3.24 7.72
N PHE A 40 6.51 -4.43 7.67
CA PHE A 40 6.32 -5.45 8.72
C PHE A 40 7.66 -5.94 9.29
N PRO A 41 8.50 -5.03 9.85
CA PRO A 41 9.80 -5.44 10.39
C PRO A 41 9.64 -6.25 11.67
N ASN A 42 10.25 -7.44 11.72
CA ASN A 42 10.29 -8.28 12.91
C ASN A 42 8.91 -8.60 13.50
N GLY A 43 7.90 -8.76 12.61
CA GLY A 43 6.54 -9.06 13.03
C GLY A 43 5.76 -7.88 13.58
N LYS A 44 6.31 -6.69 13.55
CA LYS A 44 5.63 -5.45 13.94
C LYS A 44 5.08 -4.75 12.71
N TYR A 45 4.18 -3.78 12.92
CA TYR A 45 3.66 -2.93 11.85
C TYR A 45 4.27 -1.54 11.99
N LEU A 46 5.02 -1.12 10.98
CA LEU A 46 5.64 0.21 10.96
C LEU A 46 4.90 1.08 9.96
N PHE A 47 4.33 2.19 10.46
CA PHE A 47 3.59 3.18 9.67
C PHE A 47 4.46 4.43 9.53
N LYS A 48 4.67 4.88 8.29
CA LYS A 48 5.58 5.99 8.02
C LYS A 48 4.99 6.94 6.98
N ASP A 49 5.00 8.25 7.25
CA ASP A 49 4.56 9.26 6.28
C ASP A 49 5.75 9.82 5.49
N CYS A 50 5.45 10.76 4.57
CA CYS A 50 6.48 11.35 3.70
C CYS A 50 7.48 12.24 4.45
N ASP A 51 7.14 12.70 5.64
CA ASP A 51 8.03 13.52 6.48
C ASP A 51 8.92 12.68 7.39
N GLY A 52 8.77 11.36 7.32
CA GLY A 52 9.54 10.44 8.16
C GLY A 52 8.95 10.19 9.53
N LYS A 53 7.73 10.69 9.79
CA LYS A 53 7.04 10.40 11.05
C LYS A 53 6.65 8.94 11.08
N GLU A 54 7.02 8.24 12.16
CA GLU A 54 6.83 6.81 12.29
C GLU A 54 6.00 6.47 13.51
N VAL A 55 5.15 5.45 13.38
CA VAL A 55 4.45 4.81 14.50
C VAL A 55 4.61 3.31 14.33
N THR A 56 4.99 2.62 15.39
CA THR A 56 5.13 1.16 15.41
C THR A 56 4.01 0.56 16.24
N TYR A 57 3.35 -0.44 15.67
CA TYR A 57 2.32 -1.22 16.36
C TYR A 57 2.83 -2.64 16.56
N THR A 58 2.73 -3.14 17.80
CA THR A 58 3.08 -4.52 18.12
C THR A 58 1.79 -5.33 18.18
N PRO A 59 1.59 -6.31 17.27
CA PRO A 59 0.37 -7.11 17.27
C PRO A 59 0.19 -7.87 18.58
N THR A 60 -1.06 -7.92 19.05
CA THR A 60 -1.46 -8.73 20.20
C THR A 60 -1.70 -10.16 19.77
N ALA A 61 -1.91 -11.06 20.73
CA ALA A 61 -2.27 -12.45 20.45
C ALA A 61 -3.55 -12.53 19.59
N THR A 62 -4.52 -11.65 19.83
CA THR A 62 -5.75 -11.60 19.06
C THR A 62 -5.52 -11.08 17.65
N SER A 63 -4.77 -10.01 17.48
CA SER A 63 -4.50 -9.44 16.16
C SER A 63 -3.54 -10.30 15.34
N SER A 64 -2.68 -11.10 15.96
CA SER A 64 -1.78 -11.98 15.24
C SER A 64 -2.50 -13.12 14.52
N TYR A 65 -3.75 -13.41 14.88
CA TYR A 65 -4.59 -14.36 14.14
C TYR A 65 -4.77 -13.91 12.69
N TYR A 66 -4.83 -12.59 12.44
CA TYR A 66 -4.97 -12.01 11.10
C TYR A 66 -3.64 -11.44 10.61
N LYS A 67 -2.59 -12.22 10.80
CA LYS A 67 -1.23 -11.81 10.40
C LYS A 67 -1.19 -11.40 8.93
N PRO A 68 -0.55 -10.27 8.61
CA PRO A 68 -0.41 -9.87 7.19
C PRO A 68 0.42 -10.88 6.42
N TYR A 69 0.04 -11.12 5.16
CA TYR A 69 0.78 -12.04 4.31
C TYR A 69 0.71 -11.60 2.85
N GLY A 70 1.66 -12.08 2.05
CA GLY A 70 1.64 -11.98 0.61
C GLY A 70 2.24 -10.71 0.03
N PHE A 71 2.56 -9.72 0.84
CA PHE A 71 3.18 -8.48 0.35
C PHE A 71 4.65 -8.70 0.03
N LEU A 72 5.11 -8.12 -1.07
CA LEU A 72 6.50 -8.28 -1.52
C LEU A 72 7.45 -7.44 -0.65
N SER A 73 7.11 -6.18 -0.41
CA SER A 73 7.92 -5.28 0.44
C SER A 73 7.08 -4.55 1.46
N GLY A 74 5.79 -4.49 1.27
CA GLY A 74 4.88 -3.76 2.13
C GLY A 74 3.78 -3.11 1.32
N ILE A 75 3.14 -2.09 1.92
CA ILE A 75 1.97 -1.43 1.34
C ILE A 75 2.19 0.08 1.36
N ILE A 76 1.67 0.77 0.37
CA ILE A 76 1.45 2.21 0.41
C ILE A 76 -0.05 2.44 0.29
N VAL A 77 -0.64 3.15 1.25
CA VAL A 77 -2.08 3.37 1.33
C VAL A 77 -2.35 4.85 1.53
N GLY A 78 -3.43 5.34 0.95
CA GLY A 78 -3.81 6.73 1.16
C GLY A 78 -4.98 7.18 0.31
N SER A 79 -5.13 8.50 0.24
CA SER A 79 -6.23 9.15 -0.47
C SER A 79 -5.64 10.03 -1.57
N PRO A 80 -5.84 9.70 -2.86
CA PRO A 80 -5.39 10.59 -3.92
C PRO A 80 -6.02 11.97 -3.80
N ALA A 81 -5.31 13.00 -4.24
CA ALA A 81 -5.83 14.37 -4.22
C ALA A 81 -7.15 14.50 -4.97
N ILE A 82 -7.27 13.75 -6.07
CA ILE A 82 -8.50 13.60 -6.85
C ILE A 82 -8.66 12.11 -7.11
N PRO A 83 -9.88 11.53 -6.98
CA PRO A 83 -10.07 10.12 -7.31
C PRO A 83 -9.57 9.81 -8.72
N ASP A 84 -8.89 8.68 -8.87
CA ASP A 84 -8.35 8.28 -10.16
C ASP A 84 -9.46 7.74 -11.08
N PHE A 85 -9.08 7.19 -12.24
CA PHE A 85 -10.08 6.73 -13.23
C PHE A 85 -10.93 5.55 -12.71
N THR A 86 -10.53 4.89 -11.62
CA THR A 86 -11.36 3.86 -11.00
C THR A 86 -12.45 4.44 -10.11
N GLY A 87 -12.39 5.74 -9.82
CA GLY A 87 -13.35 6.43 -8.95
C GLY A 87 -13.15 6.21 -7.47
N GLN A 88 -12.09 5.50 -7.06
CA GLN A 88 -11.84 5.21 -5.65
C GLN A 88 -11.21 6.41 -4.95
N SER A 89 -11.73 6.74 -3.77
CA SER A 89 -11.19 7.83 -2.94
C SER A 89 -10.04 7.38 -2.04
N ARG A 90 -9.88 6.08 -1.84
CA ARG A 90 -8.77 5.50 -1.09
C ARG A 90 -8.17 4.38 -1.89
N VAL A 91 -6.83 4.29 -1.87
CA VAL A 91 -6.08 3.34 -2.69
C VAL A 91 -5.01 2.66 -1.86
N ALA A 92 -4.61 1.47 -2.29
CA ALA A 92 -3.48 0.75 -1.72
C ALA A 92 -2.70 0.09 -2.83
N TYR A 93 -1.37 0.16 -2.73
CA TYR A 93 -0.46 -0.44 -3.69
C TYR A 93 0.62 -1.24 -2.98
N GLU A 94 1.20 -2.20 -3.69
CA GLU A 94 2.41 -2.88 -3.26
C GLU A 94 3.57 -1.88 -3.20
N LEU A 95 4.36 -1.91 -2.14
CA LEU A 95 5.50 -1.00 -1.94
C LEU A 95 6.72 -1.39 -2.77
N ALA A 96 6.78 -2.61 -3.30
CA ALA A 96 7.90 -3.05 -4.14
C ALA A 96 7.85 -2.37 -5.51
N CYS A 97 9.02 -2.03 -6.03
CA CYS A 97 9.15 -1.47 -7.38
C CYS A 97 8.72 -2.49 -8.43
N PRO A 98 7.66 -2.22 -9.22
CA PRO A 98 7.22 -3.18 -10.24
C PRO A 98 8.26 -3.41 -11.33
N ASN A 99 9.01 -2.39 -11.70
CA ASN A 99 10.05 -2.52 -12.72
C ASN A 99 11.14 -3.51 -12.29
N CYS A 100 11.63 -3.40 -11.06
CA CYS A 100 12.64 -4.32 -10.54
C CYS A 100 12.08 -5.73 -10.35
N TYR A 101 10.83 -5.83 -9.91
CA TYR A 101 10.20 -7.13 -9.70
C TYR A 101 9.95 -7.86 -11.03
N ASP A 102 9.35 -7.17 -12.00
CA ASP A 102 8.99 -7.79 -13.28
C ASP A 102 10.21 -8.19 -14.10
N ASN A 103 11.26 -7.38 -14.07
CA ASN A 103 12.42 -7.59 -14.94
C ASN A 103 13.56 -8.35 -14.27
N SER A 104 13.65 -8.34 -12.95
CA SER A 104 14.81 -8.88 -12.23
C SER A 104 14.45 -9.72 -11.02
N ASP A 105 13.15 -9.89 -10.73
CA ASP A 105 12.68 -10.63 -9.56
C ASP A 105 13.24 -10.06 -8.25
N ILE A 106 13.39 -8.74 -8.18
CA ILE A 106 13.90 -8.03 -7.01
C ILE A 106 12.76 -7.25 -6.36
N THR A 107 12.50 -7.54 -5.08
CA THR A 107 11.42 -6.90 -4.29
C THR A 107 11.95 -5.70 -3.52
N ARG A 108 12.39 -4.68 -4.24
CA ARG A 108 12.96 -3.50 -3.61
C ARG A 108 11.88 -2.54 -3.15
N PRO A 109 11.82 -2.16 -1.85
CA PRO A 109 10.84 -1.19 -1.39
C PRO A 109 11.12 0.20 -1.96
N LEU A 110 10.05 0.87 -2.37
CA LEU A 110 10.11 2.26 -2.82
C LEU A 110 10.18 3.19 -1.62
N HIS A 111 10.66 4.40 -1.84
CA HIS A 111 10.70 5.44 -0.81
C HIS A 111 10.01 6.71 -1.32
N PHE A 112 9.50 7.53 -0.40
CA PHE A 112 8.89 8.81 -0.76
C PHE A 112 9.95 9.72 -1.39
N SER A 113 9.66 10.22 -2.59
CA SER A 113 10.44 11.27 -3.25
C SER A 113 9.72 12.62 -3.20
N SER A 114 8.44 12.62 -2.83
CA SER A 114 7.64 13.80 -2.49
C SER A 114 6.47 13.33 -1.65
N ILE A 115 5.53 14.25 -1.32
CA ILE A 115 4.34 13.91 -0.56
C ILE A 115 3.47 12.85 -1.27
N SER A 116 3.51 12.79 -2.59
CA SER A 116 2.63 11.94 -3.39
C SER A 116 3.36 11.13 -4.46
N THR A 117 4.69 11.02 -4.39
CA THR A 117 5.46 10.18 -5.32
C THR A 117 6.37 9.22 -4.57
N LEU A 118 6.58 8.05 -5.17
CA LEU A 118 7.55 7.07 -4.69
C LEU A 118 8.62 6.86 -5.76
N GLN A 119 9.84 6.63 -5.32
CA GLN A 119 10.97 6.40 -6.23
C GLN A 119 11.74 5.15 -5.84
N CYS A 120 12.24 4.43 -6.84
CA CYS A 120 13.11 3.29 -6.65
C CYS A 120 14.55 3.73 -6.62
N ALA A 121 15.28 3.40 -5.54
CA ALA A 121 16.70 3.73 -5.42
C ALA A 121 17.56 2.92 -6.40
N ARG A 122 17.06 1.78 -6.90
CA ARG A 122 17.82 0.91 -7.80
C ARG A 122 17.68 1.32 -9.27
N CYS A 123 16.44 1.48 -9.76
CA CYS A 123 16.20 1.74 -11.19
C CYS A 123 15.80 3.18 -11.49
N GLY A 124 15.52 3.99 -10.46
CA GLY A 124 15.17 5.40 -10.63
C GLY A 124 13.72 5.67 -11.04
N CYS A 125 12.91 4.66 -11.28
CA CYS A 125 11.50 4.87 -11.64
C CYS A 125 10.77 5.64 -10.55
N VAL A 126 9.88 6.56 -10.97
CA VAL A 126 9.07 7.39 -10.08
C VAL A 126 7.61 7.11 -10.35
N TYR A 127 6.86 6.82 -9.30
CA TYR A 127 5.44 6.45 -9.38
C TYR A 127 4.58 7.51 -8.72
N ASP A 128 3.54 7.95 -9.42
CA ASP A 128 2.65 9.03 -8.98
C ASP A 128 1.43 8.45 -8.25
N LEU A 129 1.38 8.64 -6.94
CA LEU A 129 0.30 8.12 -6.10
C LEU A 129 -1.03 8.86 -6.33
N ASN A 130 -0.99 10.08 -6.87
CA ASN A 130 -2.18 10.83 -7.23
C ASN A 130 -2.67 10.49 -8.65
N ASN A 131 -1.96 9.65 -9.38
CA ASN A 131 -2.31 9.28 -10.74
C ASN A 131 -2.26 7.75 -10.90
N ALA A 132 -3.05 7.04 -10.09
CA ALA A 132 -3.23 5.58 -10.15
C ALA A 132 -1.92 4.78 -10.03
N GLY A 133 -0.88 5.37 -9.43
CA GLY A 133 0.41 4.69 -9.28
C GLY A 133 1.20 4.57 -10.57
N ASN A 134 0.85 5.33 -11.60
CA ASN A 134 1.55 5.29 -12.88
C ASN A 134 2.98 5.78 -12.75
N GLU A 135 3.91 5.15 -13.47
CA GLU A 135 5.28 5.61 -13.56
C GLU A 135 5.34 6.88 -14.41
N GLN A 136 6.00 7.92 -13.93
CA GLN A 136 5.94 9.27 -14.52
C GLN A 136 6.54 9.38 -15.92
N HIS A 137 7.46 8.49 -16.27
CA HIS A 137 8.20 8.55 -17.55
C HIS A 137 7.84 7.39 -18.49
N GLY A 138 6.86 6.58 -18.13
CA GLY A 138 6.45 5.44 -18.94
C GLY A 138 7.45 4.29 -18.97
N LYS A 139 8.37 4.22 -18.02
CA LYS A 139 9.43 3.21 -17.99
C LYS A 139 8.98 1.87 -17.42
N SER A 140 7.82 1.82 -16.81
CA SER A 140 7.33 0.66 -16.09
C SER A 140 5.81 0.66 -16.11
N ARG A 141 5.22 -0.51 -15.82
CA ARG A 141 3.81 -0.56 -15.48
C ARG A 141 3.54 0.28 -14.21
N ALA A 142 2.26 0.57 -13.94
CA ALA A 142 1.86 1.18 -12.66
C ALA A 142 2.16 0.23 -11.50
N LEU A 143 2.17 0.77 -10.28
CA LEU A 143 2.28 -0.03 -9.05
C LEU A 143 1.20 -1.12 -9.03
N TYR A 144 1.54 -2.29 -8.51
CA TYR A 144 0.54 -3.34 -8.29
C TYR A 144 -0.46 -2.87 -7.24
N ARG A 145 -1.73 -3.02 -7.55
CA ARG A 145 -2.82 -2.45 -6.75
C ARG A 145 -3.46 -3.50 -5.87
N TYR A 146 -3.93 -3.08 -4.71
CA TYR A 146 -4.73 -3.90 -3.80
C TYR A 146 -6.11 -3.27 -3.65
N ARG A 147 -7.11 -4.09 -3.32
CA ARG A 147 -8.45 -3.62 -2.99
C ARG A 147 -8.48 -3.15 -1.56
N THR A 148 -9.17 -2.03 -1.30
CA THR A 148 -9.28 -1.46 0.04
C THR A 148 -10.72 -1.47 0.51
N VAL A 149 -10.92 -1.71 1.81
CA VAL A 149 -12.21 -1.58 2.47
C VAL A 149 -12.01 -0.77 3.73
N GLN A 150 -12.85 0.25 3.92
CA GLN A 150 -12.86 1.10 5.11
C GLN A 150 -14.15 0.84 5.88
N TYR A 151 -14.04 0.58 7.16
CA TYR A 151 -15.21 0.39 8.03
C TYR A 151 -14.88 0.88 9.43
N ASN A 152 -15.50 2.01 9.85
CA ASN A 152 -15.24 2.65 11.14
C ASN A 152 -13.74 2.91 11.34
N VAL A 153 -13.13 2.22 12.32
CA VAL A 153 -11.71 2.39 12.67
C VAL A 153 -10.83 1.33 11.99
N SER A 154 -11.39 0.57 11.06
CA SER A 154 -10.67 -0.50 10.37
C SER A 154 -10.33 -0.14 8.94
N THR A 155 -9.21 -0.63 8.46
CA THR A 155 -8.84 -0.58 7.05
C THR A 155 -8.30 -1.93 6.63
N SER A 156 -8.43 -2.27 5.36
CA SER A 156 -7.87 -3.50 4.81
C SER A 156 -7.31 -3.27 3.42
N ALA A 157 -6.34 -4.09 3.05
CA ALA A 157 -5.78 -4.15 1.69
C ALA A 157 -5.70 -5.61 1.27
N MET A 158 -6.27 -5.95 0.12
CA MET A 158 -6.38 -7.33 -0.37
C MET A 158 -6.15 -7.37 -1.86
N SER A 159 -5.52 -8.43 -2.35
CA SER A 159 -5.37 -8.63 -3.79
C SER A 159 -6.65 -9.19 -4.42
N LYS A 160 -7.42 -9.99 -3.68
CA LYS A 160 -8.66 -10.61 -4.16
C LYS A 160 -9.79 -10.35 -3.19
N PRO A 161 -11.04 -10.26 -3.67
CA PRO A 161 -12.17 -9.97 -2.77
C PRO A 161 -12.34 -10.96 -1.62
N THR A 162 -11.89 -12.21 -1.78
CA THR A 162 -12.04 -13.26 -0.77
C THR A 162 -10.87 -13.36 0.20
N ASP A 163 -9.78 -12.63 -0.01
CA ASP A 163 -8.58 -12.76 0.81
C ASP A 163 -8.81 -12.33 2.27
N GLY A 164 -9.78 -11.46 2.52
CA GLY A 164 -10.12 -11.00 3.87
C GLY A 164 -11.08 -11.89 4.62
N LEU A 165 -11.58 -12.97 4.01
CA LEU A 165 -12.55 -13.86 4.66
C LEU A 165 -11.83 -14.86 5.56
N PRO A 166 -12.43 -15.20 6.73
CA PRO A 166 -11.84 -16.22 7.60
C PRO A 166 -11.79 -17.58 6.90
N ALA A 167 -10.78 -18.36 7.25
CA ALA A 167 -10.67 -19.74 6.79
C ALA A 167 -11.86 -20.55 7.33
N LYS A 168 -12.41 -21.39 6.49
CA LYS A 168 -13.52 -22.28 6.88
C LYS A 168 -12.97 -23.64 7.27
#